data_c37857242312eabb8ed5d1db742cbafe
#
_entry.id   c37857242312eabb8ed5d1db742cbafe
#
_cell.length_a   1.000
_cell.length_b   1.000
_cell.length_c   1.000
_cell.angle_alpha   90.00
_cell.angle_beta   90.00
_cell.angle_gamma   90.00
#
_symmetry.space_group_name_H-M   'P 1'
#
loop_
_entity.id
_entity.type
_entity.pdbx_description
1 polymer ?
#
loop_
_entity_poly.entity_id
_entity_poly.type
_entity_poly.pdbx_seq_one_letter_code
_entity_poly.pdbx_strand_id
1 'polypeptide(L)'
;MIYLDANFFLFTSLDTTSKGENARRIQDSVIKGKRNAVTSALALDEIMWVLIRNNKKHIMKTIVEAIYSIPNLEVISVSPTVPLLAVELIENYHLLPRDAFHAASMRELNITDIVSDDEDFDRIEWVKRIPIK
;
A
#
# COMPACT_ATOMS: atom_id res chain seq x y z
N MET A 1 -12.22 0.24 -6.57
CA MET A 1 -11.26 0.85 -5.62
C MET A 1 -10.11 -0.12 -5.37
N ILE A 2 -8.91 0.38 -5.34
CA ILE A 2 -7.70 -0.40 -5.10
C ILE A 2 -6.99 0.07 -3.83
N TYR A 3 -6.33 -0.85 -3.15
CA TYR A 3 -5.47 -0.55 -2.02
C TYR A 3 -4.02 -0.51 -2.49
N LEU A 4 -3.29 0.51 -2.09
CA LEU A 4 -1.88 0.70 -2.47
C LEU A 4 -1.01 0.48 -1.24
N ASP A 5 -0.05 -0.44 -1.33
CA ASP A 5 0.87 -0.70 -0.23
C ASP A 5 2.09 0.26 -0.25
N ALA A 6 2.94 0.13 0.76
CA ALA A 6 4.11 1.01 0.89
C ALA A 6 5.08 0.89 -0.30
N ASN A 7 5.31 -0.33 -0.77
CA ASN A 7 6.26 -0.56 -1.86
C ASN A 7 5.83 0.13 -3.15
N PHE A 8 4.53 0.20 -3.41
CA PHE A 8 4.02 0.92 -4.56
C PHE A 8 4.55 2.37 -4.60
N PHE A 9 4.43 3.08 -3.48
CA PHE A 9 4.89 4.48 -3.40
C PHE A 9 6.41 4.61 -3.48
N LEU A 10 7.15 3.64 -2.97
CA LEU A 10 8.59 3.61 -3.10
C LEU A 10 9.00 3.42 -4.56
N PHE A 11 8.31 2.57 -5.30
CA PHE A 11 8.54 2.40 -6.73
C PHE A 11 8.20 3.66 -7.52
N THR A 12 7.07 4.30 -7.25
CA THR A 12 6.72 5.54 -7.96
C THR A 12 7.71 6.65 -7.72
N SER A 13 8.27 6.73 -6.52
CA SER A 13 9.10 7.86 -6.08
C SER A 13 10.57 7.67 -6.37
N LEU A 14 11.08 6.44 -6.36
CA LEU A 14 12.53 6.16 -6.36
C LEU A 14 13.01 5.27 -7.50
N ASP A 15 12.15 4.44 -8.07
CA ASP A 15 12.58 3.44 -9.04
C ASP A 15 12.65 4.02 -10.44
N THR A 16 13.83 3.88 -11.08
CA THR A 16 14.08 4.38 -12.44
C THR A 16 13.96 3.30 -13.52
N THR A 17 13.64 2.06 -13.10
CA THR A 17 13.48 0.93 -14.03
C THR A 17 12.04 0.84 -14.56
N SER A 18 11.78 -0.18 -15.39
CA SER A 18 10.44 -0.44 -15.93
C SER A 18 9.39 -0.64 -14.83
N LYS A 19 9.78 -1.17 -13.68
CA LYS A 19 8.86 -1.34 -12.56
C LYS A 19 8.37 0.01 -12.01
N GLY A 20 9.26 0.97 -11.85
CA GLY A 20 8.90 2.34 -11.47
C GLY A 20 7.98 2.99 -12.50
N GLU A 21 8.27 2.79 -13.81
CA GLU A 21 7.39 3.29 -14.87
C GLU A 21 5.99 2.70 -14.79
N ASN A 22 5.87 1.40 -14.53
CA ASN A 22 4.58 0.73 -14.40
C ASN A 22 3.83 1.22 -13.16
N ALA A 23 4.53 1.41 -12.04
CA ALA A 23 3.93 1.99 -10.84
C ALA A 23 3.38 3.39 -11.12
N ARG A 24 4.14 4.23 -11.81
CA ARG A 24 3.70 5.58 -12.18
C ARG A 24 2.51 5.57 -13.13
N ARG A 25 2.40 4.60 -14.04
CA ARG A 25 1.21 4.45 -14.89
C ARG A 25 -0.04 4.15 -14.07
N ILE A 26 0.09 3.27 -13.08
CA ILE A 26 -1.03 2.97 -12.17
C ILE A 26 -1.40 4.24 -11.39
N GLN A 27 -0.40 4.97 -10.88
CA GLN A 27 -0.63 6.23 -10.18
C GLN A 27 -1.34 7.25 -11.08
N ASP A 28 -0.92 7.36 -12.34
CA ASP A 28 -1.57 8.25 -13.30
C ASP A 28 -3.05 7.90 -13.51
N SER A 29 -3.38 6.61 -13.53
CA SER A 29 -4.79 6.19 -13.65
C SER A 29 -5.62 6.64 -12.45
N VAL A 30 -5.02 6.69 -11.27
CA VAL A 30 -5.66 7.22 -10.06
C VAL A 30 -5.81 8.74 -10.16
N ILE A 31 -4.73 9.43 -10.51
CA ILE A 31 -4.74 10.90 -10.67
C ILE A 31 -5.82 11.34 -11.66
N LYS A 32 -5.97 10.62 -12.75
CA LYS A 32 -6.96 10.92 -13.81
C LYS A 32 -8.38 10.50 -13.46
N GLY A 33 -8.59 9.89 -12.30
CA GLY A 33 -9.91 9.46 -11.85
C GLY A 33 -10.45 8.20 -12.50
N LYS A 34 -9.62 7.45 -13.22
CA LYS A 34 -10.01 6.15 -13.79
C LYS A 34 -10.17 5.08 -12.72
N ARG A 35 -9.48 5.26 -11.60
CA ARG A 35 -9.55 4.39 -10.44
C ARG A 35 -9.53 5.25 -9.18
N ASN A 36 -10.27 4.82 -8.16
CA ASN A 36 -10.14 5.37 -6.82
C ASN A 36 -9.21 4.46 -6.02
N ALA A 37 -8.39 5.04 -5.18
CA ALA A 37 -7.41 4.30 -4.40
C ALA A 37 -7.45 4.67 -2.92
N VAL A 38 -6.99 3.74 -2.11
CA VAL A 38 -6.85 3.90 -0.67
C VAL A 38 -5.48 3.41 -0.26
N THR A 39 -4.88 4.06 0.70
CA THR A 39 -3.74 3.53 1.46
C THR A 39 -3.98 3.83 2.94
N SER A 40 -3.15 3.29 3.82
CA SER A 40 -3.32 3.53 5.25
C SER A 40 -2.14 4.30 5.84
N ALA A 41 -2.38 4.90 7.00
CA ALA A 41 -1.31 5.53 7.77
C ALA A 41 -0.16 4.55 8.07
N LEU A 42 -0.46 3.25 8.17
CA LEU A 42 0.58 2.24 8.35
C LEU A 42 1.53 2.15 7.16
N ALA A 43 1.02 2.28 5.93
CA ALA A 43 1.86 2.31 4.73
C ALA A 43 2.85 3.48 4.78
N LEU A 44 2.40 4.64 5.27
CA LEU A 44 3.28 5.81 5.43
C LEU A 44 4.37 5.57 6.47
N ASP A 45 4.05 4.90 7.58
CA ASP A 45 5.05 4.48 8.56
C ASP A 45 6.12 3.59 7.91
N GLU A 46 5.71 2.62 7.14
CA GLU A 46 6.64 1.72 6.44
C GLU A 46 7.53 2.47 5.45
N ILE A 47 6.96 3.43 4.69
CA ILE A 47 7.72 4.27 3.77
C ILE A 47 8.80 5.06 4.52
N MET A 48 8.43 5.69 5.63
CA MET A 48 9.38 6.44 6.44
C MET A 48 10.52 5.57 6.95
N TRP A 49 10.20 4.37 7.42
CA TRP A 49 11.18 3.41 7.90
C TRP A 49 12.18 3.02 6.81
N VAL A 50 11.71 2.71 5.60
CA VAL A 50 12.56 2.37 4.46
C VAL A 50 13.46 3.54 4.07
N LEU A 51 12.91 4.76 4.02
CA LEU A 51 13.67 5.95 3.68
C LEU A 51 14.81 6.21 4.69
N ILE A 52 14.53 6.07 5.97
CA ILE A 52 15.55 6.24 7.02
C ILE A 52 16.65 5.19 6.88
N ARG A 53 16.28 3.93 6.68
CA ARG A 53 17.24 2.82 6.55
C ARG A 53 18.14 2.97 5.32
N ASN A 54 17.71 3.66 4.30
CA ASN A 54 18.45 3.83 3.05
C ASN A 54 19.08 5.23 2.92
N ASN A 55 19.23 5.94 4.04
CA ASN A 55 19.84 7.29 4.07
C ASN A 55 19.10 8.32 3.19
N LYS A 56 17.77 8.18 3.09
CA LYS A 56 16.93 9.06 2.27
C LYS A 56 15.96 9.92 3.11
N LYS A 57 16.30 10.14 4.38
CA LYS A 57 15.48 10.97 5.28
C LYS A 57 15.25 12.38 4.71
N HIS A 58 16.20 12.90 3.94
CA HIS A 58 16.13 14.27 3.39
C HIS A 58 14.99 14.47 2.37
N ILE A 59 14.47 13.39 1.79
CA ILE A 59 13.36 13.46 0.83
C ILE A 59 12.02 12.99 1.43
N MET A 60 12.03 12.57 2.68
CA MET A 60 10.85 12.00 3.35
C MET A 60 9.64 12.93 3.32
N LYS A 61 9.83 14.17 3.73
CA LYS A 61 8.74 15.15 3.78
C LYS A 61 8.12 15.34 2.41
N THR A 62 8.95 15.47 1.38
CA THR A 62 8.49 15.66 0.00
C THR A 62 7.65 14.47 -0.47
N ILE A 63 8.10 13.25 -0.19
CA ILE A 63 7.38 12.05 -0.60
C ILE A 63 6.05 11.93 0.13
N VAL A 64 6.04 12.12 1.45
CA VAL A 64 4.81 12.03 2.25
C VAL A 64 3.80 13.08 1.81
N GLU A 65 4.22 14.33 1.65
CA GLU A 65 3.32 15.39 1.19
C GLU A 65 2.77 15.12 -0.20
N ALA A 66 3.61 14.57 -1.09
CA ALA A 66 3.17 14.20 -2.44
C ALA A 66 2.07 13.14 -2.41
N ILE A 67 2.18 12.16 -1.53
CA ILE A 67 1.15 11.12 -1.39
C ILE A 67 -0.20 11.73 -0.98
N TYR A 68 -0.20 12.62 0.01
CA TYR A 68 -1.43 13.31 0.42
C TYR A 68 -2.01 14.20 -0.68
N SER A 69 -1.21 14.61 -1.64
CA SER A 69 -1.64 15.47 -2.74
C SER A 69 -2.19 14.71 -3.96
N ILE A 70 -2.12 13.39 -3.95
CA ILE A 70 -2.61 12.58 -5.08
C ILE A 70 -4.14 12.63 -5.12
N PRO A 71 -4.74 13.15 -6.22
CA PRO A 71 -6.20 13.13 -6.38
C PRO A 71 -6.72 11.69 -6.39
N ASN A 72 -7.92 11.51 -5.85
CA ASN A 72 -8.63 10.21 -5.83
C ASN A 72 -7.93 9.13 -5.00
N LEU A 73 -6.99 9.53 -4.15
CA LEU A 73 -6.34 8.68 -3.15
C LEU A 73 -6.75 9.16 -1.76
N GLU A 74 -7.22 8.24 -0.94
CA GLU A 74 -7.54 8.50 0.46
C GLU A 74 -6.52 7.80 1.35
N VAL A 75 -5.96 8.52 2.32
CA VAL A 75 -5.12 7.94 3.37
C VAL A 75 -6.02 7.70 4.58
N ILE A 76 -6.22 6.43 4.92
CA ILE A 76 -7.10 6.05 6.03
C ILE A 76 -6.32 5.80 7.32
N SER A 77 -7.01 5.95 8.44
CA SER A 77 -6.48 5.52 9.73
C SER A 77 -6.54 4.00 9.86
N VAL A 78 -5.70 3.46 10.73
CA VAL A 78 -5.81 2.05 11.15
C VAL A 78 -6.82 2.00 12.30
N SER A 79 -7.96 1.37 12.07
CA SER A 79 -9.03 1.34 13.07
C SER A 79 -8.67 0.46 14.27
N PRO A 80 -9.29 0.70 15.45
CA PRO A 80 -9.04 -0.13 16.64
C PRO A 80 -9.40 -1.60 16.48
N THR A 81 -10.23 -1.96 15.51
CA THR A 81 -10.64 -3.34 15.27
C THR A 81 -9.69 -4.09 14.33
N VAL A 82 -8.82 -3.37 13.61
CA VAL A 82 -7.84 -3.98 12.70
C VAL A 82 -6.94 -5.01 13.41
N PRO A 83 -6.37 -4.74 14.59
CA PRO A 83 -5.54 -5.75 15.26
C PRO A 83 -6.27 -7.05 15.56
N LEU A 84 -7.54 -6.99 15.91
CA LEU A 84 -8.34 -8.19 16.20
C LEU A 84 -8.52 -9.05 14.94
N LEU A 85 -8.85 -8.43 13.84
CA LEU A 85 -8.99 -9.13 12.56
C LEU A 85 -7.62 -9.61 12.05
N ALA A 86 -6.56 -8.83 12.27
CA ALA A 86 -5.20 -9.21 11.86
C ALA A 86 -4.75 -10.51 12.52
N VAL A 87 -5.08 -10.73 13.80
CA VAL A 87 -4.76 -11.99 14.50
C VAL A 87 -5.38 -13.17 13.76
N GLU A 88 -6.64 -13.07 13.36
CA GLU A 88 -7.31 -14.13 12.60
C GLU A 88 -6.61 -14.40 11.26
N LEU A 89 -6.21 -13.34 10.56
CA LEU A 89 -5.53 -13.47 9.27
C LEU A 89 -4.14 -14.09 9.43
N ILE A 90 -3.42 -13.75 10.49
CA ILE A 90 -2.12 -14.36 10.79
C ILE A 90 -2.30 -15.86 11.04
N GLU A 91 -3.28 -16.23 11.85
CA GLU A 91 -3.53 -17.64 12.18
C GLU A 91 -3.97 -18.44 10.95
N ASN A 92 -4.85 -17.87 10.13
CA ASN A 92 -5.41 -18.59 8.98
C ASN A 92 -4.49 -18.63 7.76
N TYR A 93 -3.70 -17.60 7.53
CA TYR A 93 -2.92 -17.44 6.30
C TYR A 93 -1.41 -17.33 6.53
N HIS A 94 -0.94 -17.43 7.77
CA HIS A 94 0.48 -17.36 8.12
C HIS A 94 1.17 -16.08 7.65
N LEU A 95 0.43 -14.95 7.76
CA LEU A 95 0.96 -13.64 7.39
C LEU A 95 1.82 -13.07 8.52
N LEU A 96 2.74 -12.16 8.16
CA LEU A 96 3.40 -11.30 9.13
C LEU A 96 2.46 -10.15 9.53
N PRO A 97 2.67 -9.52 10.71
CA PRO A 97 1.73 -8.53 11.23
C PRO A 97 1.39 -7.38 10.28
N ARG A 98 2.38 -6.80 9.59
CA ARG A 98 2.10 -5.67 8.69
C ARG A 98 1.19 -6.05 7.54
N ASP A 99 1.45 -7.19 6.90
CA ASP A 99 0.59 -7.67 5.81
C ASP A 99 -0.81 -7.97 6.31
N ALA A 100 -0.91 -8.55 7.51
CA ALA A 100 -2.20 -8.81 8.14
C ALA A 100 -2.95 -7.51 8.45
N PHE A 101 -2.27 -6.46 8.88
CA PHE A 101 -2.89 -5.16 9.11
C PHE A 101 -3.42 -4.54 7.81
N HIS A 102 -2.65 -4.63 6.73
CA HIS A 102 -3.12 -4.15 5.42
C HIS A 102 -4.35 -4.92 4.96
N ALA A 103 -4.29 -6.25 5.02
CA ALA A 103 -5.42 -7.08 4.62
C ALA A 103 -6.65 -6.84 5.50
N ALA A 104 -6.46 -6.69 6.80
CA ALA A 104 -7.55 -6.37 7.73
C ALA A 104 -8.20 -5.02 7.40
N SER A 105 -7.39 -4.01 7.09
CA SER A 105 -7.89 -2.69 6.69
C SER A 105 -8.69 -2.78 5.39
N MET A 106 -8.20 -3.55 4.42
CA MET A 106 -8.92 -3.79 3.18
C MET A 106 -10.28 -4.43 3.44
N ARG A 107 -10.32 -5.44 4.30
CA ARG A 107 -11.57 -6.15 4.60
C ARG A 107 -12.60 -5.25 5.26
N GLU A 108 -12.18 -4.41 6.17
CA GLU A 108 -13.09 -3.46 6.83
C GLU A 108 -13.71 -2.48 5.85
N LEU A 109 -13.01 -2.18 4.75
CA LEU A 109 -13.48 -1.27 3.71
C LEU A 109 -14.10 -1.98 2.51
N ASN A 110 -14.22 -3.30 2.56
CA ASN A 110 -14.70 -4.14 1.45
C ASN A 110 -13.88 -3.96 0.17
N ILE A 111 -12.56 -3.80 0.31
CA ILE A 111 -11.63 -3.71 -0.81
C ILE A 111 -10.94 -5.06 -0.98
N THR A 112 -10.96 -5.61 -2.20
CA THR A 112 -10.37 -6.90 -2.51
C THR A 112 -9.09 -6.80 -3.35
N ASP A 113 -8.89 -5.69 -4.05
CA ASP A 113 -7.75 -5.50 -4.95
C ASP A 113 -6.63 -4.73 -4.27
N ILE A 114 -5.43 -5.29 -4.28
CA ILE A 114 -4.23 -4.62 -3.77
C ILE A 114 -3.17 -4.56 -4.85
N VAL A 115 -2.55 -3.40 -5.01
CA VAL A 115 -1.37 -3.24 -5.88
C VAL A 115 -0.13 -3.48 -5.02
N SER A 116 0.54 -4.60 -5.24
CA SER A 116 1.69 -5.01 -4.45
C SER A 116 2.50 -6.07 -5.18
N ASP A 117 3.81 -6.07 -4.96
CA ASP A 117 4.69 -7.15 -5.39
C ASP A 117 4.88 -8.23 -4.34
N ASP A 118 4.31 -8.05 -3.16
CA ASP A 118 4.42 -9.03 -2.08
C ASP A 118 3.48 -10.21 -2.34
N GLU A 119 4.08 -11.35 -2.71
CA GLU A 119 3.33 -12.57 -3.02
C GLU A 119 2.64 -13.19 -1.79
N ASP A 120 2.96 -12.73 -0.59
CA ASP A 120 2.30 -13.23 0.61
C ASP A 120 0.81 -12.92 0.61
N PHE A 121 0.37 -11.86 -0.08
CA PHE A 121 -1.05 -11.56 -0.26
C PHE A 121 -1.78 -12.61 -1.09
N ASP A 122 -1.09 -13.38 -1.90
CA ASP A 122 -1.71 -14.45 -2.69
C ASP A 122 -2.22 -15.60 -1.82
N ARG A 123 -1.78 -15.69 -0.56
CA ARG A 123 -2.28 -16.69 0.39
C ARG A 123 -3.72 -16.43 0.80
N ILE A 124 -4.20 -15.21 0.64
CA ILE A 124 -5.54 -14.79 1.09
C ILE A 124 -6.51 -14.96 -0.08
N GLU A 125 -7.44 -15.90 0.03
CA GLU A 125 -8.32 -16.29 -1.06
C GLU A 125 -9.20 -15.16 -1.61
N TRP A 126 -9.62 -14.20 -0.76
CA TRP A 126 -10.47 -13.09 -1.18
C TRP A 126 -9.69 -11.87 -1.66
N VAL A 127 -8.36 -11.90 -1.61
CA VAL A 127 -7.50 -10.79 -2.09
C VAL A 127 -7.07 -11.08 -3.52
N LYS A 128 -7.23 -10.08 -4.39
CA LYS A 128 -6.67 -10.07 -5.73
C LYS A 128 -5.47 -9.15 -5.74
N ARG A 129 -4.29 -9.73 -5.87
CA ARG A 129 -3.06 -8.96 -5.97
C ARG A 129 -2.82 -8.54 -7.44
N ILE A 130 -2.59 -7.25 -7.63
CA ILE A 130 -2.19 -6.67 -8.91
C ILE A 130 -0.69 -6.40 -8.81
N PRO A 131 0.14 -7.17 -9.49
CA PRO A 131 1.59 -6.98 -9.41
C PRO A 131 2.03 -5.69 -10.09
N ILE A 132 3.14 -5.13 -9.62
CA ILE A 132 3.78 -3.96 -10.21
C ILE A 132 4.80 -4.48 -11.22
N LYS A 133 4.46 -4.46 -12.50
CA LYS A 133 5.33 -4.98 -13.56
C LYS A 133 5.64 -3.94 -14.58
#